data_318ef7a27a7e2f5317be9f9105c7dc05
#
_entry.id   318ef7a27a7e2f5317be9f9105c7dc05
#
_cell.length_a   1.000
_cell.length_b   1.000
_cell.length_c   1.000
_cell.angle_alpha   90.00
_cell.angle_beta   90.00
_cell.angle_gamma   90.00
#
_symmetry.space_group_name_H-M   'P 1'
#
loop_
_entity.id
_entity.type
_entity.pdbx_description
1 polymer ?
#
loop_
_entity_poly.entity_id
_entity_poly.type
_entity_poly.pdbx_seq_one_letter_code
_entity_poly.pdbx_strand_id
1 'polypeptide(L)'
;YNCDFLASGHTVIDSDILQYYSEHVSDPIEKRGIGGDIWIWKYPNYTKDYCVLADPARGDGEDYSGLQIMDVESLEQVAEFKGKVDTQTFGRMCVALATEYNNALLVIDNKNIGWSTVQVALDSGYKNLYYSYKNDPYMDENIHIRKNYDMVNKENMVPGLTTTTRTRPVYISKLEMYFREKSPVIHSKRLLNELYIFMWTDGKAQAQRGYSDDLVMSWAMGLYIRDTALRMRQVGIEIMKRTLTNVHKSVYKVQPKGSEQWQMGIGKNGEIESLRWLL
;
A
#
# COMPACT_ATOMS: atom_id res chain seq x y z
N TYR A 1 32.31 13.99 2.20
CA TYR A 1 32.72 12.88 3.04
C TYR A 1 32.40 11.62 2.26
N ASN A 2 33.41 11.06 1.58
CA ASN A 2 33.35 9.71 1.05
C ASN A 2 33.34 8.77 2.26
N CYS A 3 32.22 8.15 2.55
CA CYS A 3 32.21 7.03 3.46
C CYS A 3 32.80 5.83 2.73
N ASP A 4 34.07 5.53 2.95
CA ASP A 4 34.72 4.26 2.61
C ASP A 4 34.13 3.15 3.52
N PHE A 5 32.84 2.84 3.36
CA PHE A 5 32.18 1.67 3.96
C PHE A 5 32.24 0.47 3.00
N LEU A 6 33.39 0.23 2.41
CA LEU A 6 33.70 -1.04 1.77
C LEU A 6 34.21 -2.03 2.84
N ALA A 7 33.39 -2.27 3.88
CA ALA A 7 33.63 -3.39 4.77
C ALA A 7 33.24 -4.68 4.04
N SER A 8 34.06 -5.66 4.14
CA SER A 8 34.14 -7.00 3.56
C SER A 8 32.90 -7.90 3.58
N GLY A 9 31.71 -7.34 3.36
CA GLY A 9 30.43 -8.04 3.26
C GLY A 9 29.71 -7.66 1.99
N HIS A 10 29.02 -8.64 1.37
CA HIS A 10 28.20 -8.36 0.21
C HIS A 10 26.93 -7.62 0.64
N THR A 11 26.79 -6.36 0.22
CA THR A 11 25.53 -5.62 0.33
C THR A 11 24.41 -6.37 -0.43
N VAL A 12 23.18 -6.28 0.06
CA VAL A 12 22.02 -6.90 -0.62
C VAL A 12 21.79 -6.26 -1.98
N ILE A 13 22.03 -4.95 -2.08
CA ILE A 13 21.96 -4.21 -3.34
C ILE A 13 23.40 -3.91 -3.80
N ASP A 14 23.70 -4.15 -5.06
CA ASP A 14 25.01 -3.90 -5.63
C ASP A 14 25.44 -2.43 -5.48
N SER A 15 26.74 -2.22 -5.23
CA SER A 15 27.32 -0.89 -5.00
C SER A 15 27.08 0.08 -6.16
N ASP A 16 27.16 -0.40 -7.40
CA ASP A 16 26.92 0.42 -8.59
C ASP A 16 25.47 0.91 -8.69
N ILE A 17 24.52 0.09 -8.20
CA ILE A 17 23.10 0.46 -8.12
C ILE A 17 22.92 1.51 -7.02
N LEU A 18 23.54 1.30 -5.86
CA LEU A 18 23.48 2.28 -4.76
C LEU A 18 24.11 3.61 -5.16
N GLN A 19 25.23 3.57 -5.92
CA GLN A 19 25.84 4.77 -6.47
C GLN A 19 24.87 5.53 -7.39
N TYR A 20 24.18 4.83 -8.29
CA TYR A 20 23.14 5.43 -9.13
C TYR A 20 22.09 6.16 -8.29
N TYR A 21 21.56 5.53 -7.23
CA TYR A 21 20.57 6.17 -6.37
C TYR A 21 21.14 7.34 -5.57
N SER A 22 22.43 7.32 -5.23
CA SER A 22 23.06 8.42 -4.49
C SER A 22 23.07 9.74 -5.26
N GLU A 23 23.05 9.68 -6.59
CA GLU A 23 23.01 10.84 -7.47
C GLU A 23 21.57 11.40 -7.64
N HIS A 24 20.55 10.62 -7.24
CA HIS A 24 19.13 10.96 -7.42
C HIS A 24 18.41 11.34 -6.13
N VAL A 25 19.05 11.19 -4.96
CA VAL A 25 18.45 11.62 -3.70
C VAL A 25 18.29 13.14 -3.63
N SER A 26 17.25 13.59 -2.96
CA SER A 26 16.94 15.02 -2.84
C SER A 26 16.51 15.38 -1.42
N ASP A 27 16.62 16.64 -1.08
CA ASP A 27 16.07 17.13 0.18
C ASP A 27 14.52 17.17 0.11
N PRO A 28 13.81 16.90 1.22
CA PRO A 28 12.37 16.99 1.25
C PRO A 28 11.91 18.46 1.06
N ILE A 29 10.76 18.63 0.42
CA ILE A 29 10.12 19.94 0.26
C ILE A 29 9.55 20.43 1.59
N GLU A 30 9.22 19.52 2.50
CA GLU A 30 8.68 19.82 3.82
C GLU A 30 9.16 18.79 4.85
N LYS A 31 9.41 19.27 6.08
CA LYS A 31 9.65 18.43 7.26
C LYS A 31 8.58 18.73 8.29
N ARG A 32 7.85 17.71 8.72
CA ARG A 32 6.77 17.78 9.73
C ARG A 32 7.13 17.01 10.99
N GLY A 33 6.34 17.24 12.04
CA GLY A 33 6.53 16.62 13.34
C GLY A 33 7.41 17.47 14.26
N ILE A 34 7.43 17.12 15.55
CA ILE A 34 8.14 17.90 16.60
C ILE A 34 9.65 17.93 16.33
N GLY A 35 10.22 16.83 15.82
CA GLY A 35 11.63 16.72 15.46
C GLY A 35 11.91 16.91 13.95
N GLY A 36 10.90 17.21 13.14
CA GLY A 36 11.04 17.20 11.68
C GLY A 36 11.27 15.78 11.12
N ASP A 37 10.69 14.78 11.77
CA ASP A 37 10.96 13.36 11.50
C ASP A 37 10.19 12.84 10.28
N ILE A 38 9.08 13.49 9.92
CA ILE A 38 8.31 13.22 8.69
C ILE A 38 8.89 14.06 7.57
N TRP A 39 9.42 13.40 6.54
CA TRP A 39 9.97 14.04 5.35
C TRP A 39 9.02 13.86 4.19
N ILE A 40 8.66 14.95 3.49
CA ILE A 40 7.71 14.96 2.38
C ILE A 40 8.42 15.49 1.15
N TRP A 41 8.37 14.73 0.06
CA TRP A 41 8.87 15.13 -1.27
C TRP A 41 7.75 15.49 -2.22
N LYS A 42 6.58 14.87 -2.05
CA LYS A 42 5.37 15.20 -2.84
C LYS A 42 4.14 15.22 -1.97
N TYR A 43 3.32 16.23 -2.16
CA TYR A 43 2.00 16.28 -1.55
C TYR A 43 1.05 15.28 -2.21
N PRO A 44 -0.01 14.84 -1.50
CA PRO A 44 -0.98 13.89 -2.03
C PRO A 44 -1.67 14.44 -3.28
N ASN A 45 -1.83 13.58 -4.28
CA ASN A 45 -2.64 13.83 -5.47
C ASN A 45 -3.81 12.85 -5.46
N TYR A 46 -5.05 13.37 -5.42
CA TYR A 46 -6.26 12.56 -5.31
C TYR A 46 -6.59 11.72 -6.56
N THR A 47 -5.82 11.86 -7.63
CA THR A 47 -5.92 11.00 -8.82
C THR A 47 -5.01 9.77 -8.75
N LYS A 48 -4.16 9.69 -7.74
CA LYS A 48 -3.17 8.63 -7.55
C LYS A 48 -3.51 7.73 -6.38
N ASP A 49 -3.04 6.50 -6.46
CA ASP A 49 -3.14 5.52 -5.37
C ASP A 49 -1.80 5.39 -4.66
N TYR A 50 -1.87 5.35 -3.32
CA TYR A 50 -0.71 5.28 -2.45
C TYR A 50 -0.77 4.06 -1.54
N CYS A 51 0.41 3.58 -1.13
CA CYS A 51 0.58 2.66 -0.01
C CYS A 51 1.34 3.35 1.11
N VAL A 52 0.85 3.23 2.33
CA VAL A 52 1.54 3.59 3.57
C VAL A 52 2.04 2.31 4.22
N LEU A 53 3.34 2.22 4.40
CA LEU A 53 4.08 1.03 4.78
C LEU A 53 4.77 1.29 6.11
N ALA A 54 4.39 0.58 7.15
CA ALA A 54 4.83 0.85 8.51
C ALA A 54 5.52 -0.35 9.13
N ASP A 55 6.73 -0.13 9.65
CA ASP A 55 7.50 -1.06 10.47
C ASP A 55 7.59 -0.50 11.89
N PRO A 56 6.73 -0.95 12.83
CA PRO A 56 6.65 -0.41 14.17
C PRO A 56 7.77 -0.92 15.08
N ALA A 57 8.37 -0.01 15.86
CA ALA A 57 9.24 -0.32 17.00
C ALA A 57 8.62 0.12 18.33
N ARG A 58 9.22 -0.28 19.45
CA ARG A 58 8.71 0.03 20.81
C ARG A 58 8.77 1.51 21.17
N GLY A 59 9.73 2.22 20.58
CA GLY A 59 9.95 3.63 20.87
C GLY A 59 10.76 3.94 22.13
N ASP A 60 10.94 2.96 23.01
CA ASP A 60 11.71 3.06 24.26
C ASP A 60 13.12 2.43 24.18
N GLY A 61 13.42 1.76 23.07
CA GLY A 61 14.67 1.06 22.80
C GLY A 61 15.61 1.80 21.85
N GLU A 62 16.51 1.05 21.24
CA GLU A 62 17.45 1.55 20.23
C GLU A 62 16.81 1.63 18.84
N ASP A 63 15.77 0.81 18.59
CA ASP A 63 15.10 0.70 17.30
C ASP A 63 14.19 1.89 17.01
N TYR A 64 14.07 2.22 15.75
CA TYR A 64 13.21 3.28 15.23
C TYR A 64 11.95 2.68 14.60
N SER A 65 10.83 3.38 14.70
CA SER A 65 9.70 3.11 13.83
C SER A 65 9.95 3.74 12.47
N GLY A 66 9.82 2.94 11.41
CA GLY A 66 9.97 3.35 10.01
C GLY A 66 8.61 3.39 9.31
N LEU A 67 8.36 4.42 8.51
CA LEU A 67 7.20 4.49 7.64
C LEU A 67 7.60 5.06 6.28
N GLN A 68 7.07 4.44 5.24
CA GLN A 68 7.24 4.89 3.86
C GLN A 68 5.88 5.15 3.22
N ILE A 69 5.78 6.19 2.39
CA ILE A 69 4.63 6.40 1.53
C ILE A 69 5.08 6.30 0.08
N MET A 70 4.47 5.39 -0.65
CA MET A 70 4.81 5.06 -2.02
C MET A 70 3.63 5.34 -2.95
N ASP A 71 3.87 6.04 -4.05
CA ASP A 71 2.98 6.06 -5.21
C ASP A 71 3.03 4.67 -5.88
N VAL A 72 1.89 4.00 -5.94
CA VAL A 72 1.79 2.59 -6.40
C VAL A 72 2.12 2.44 -7.88
N GLU A 73 1.78 3.42 -8.71
CA GLU A 73 2.03 3.36 -10.15
C GLU A 73 3.48 3.63 -10.51
N SER A 74 4.02 4.74 -10.01
CA SER A 74 5.37 5.20 -10.38
C SER A 74 6.47 4.59 -9.54
N LEU A 75 6.17 3.86 -8.46
CA LEU A 75 7.15 3.39 -7.47
C LEU A 75 7.97 4.53 -6.86
N GLU A 76 7.36 5.70 -6.73
CA GLU A 76 8.02 6.86 -6.19
C GLU A 76 7.79 6.98 -4.68
N GLN A 77 8.86 7.20 -3.95
CA GLN A 77 8.84 7.58 -2.56
C GLN A 77 8.34 9.02 -2.44
N VAL A 78 7.17 9.23 -1.83
CA VAL A 78 6.57 10.56 -1.72
C VAL A 78 6.70 11.16 -0.33
N ALA A 79 6.77 10.32 0.71
CA ALA A 79 7.04 10.74 2.08
C ALA A 79 7.65 9.60 2.90
N GLU A 80 8.29 9.96 4.01
CA GLU A 80 8.97 9.04 4.92
C GLU A 80 8.89 9.55 6.35
N PHE A 81 8.76 8.65 7.30
CA PHE A 81 8.99 8.92 8.72
C PHE A 81 10.02 7.95 9.28
N LYS A 82 10.92 8.47 10.11
CA LYS A 82 11.81 7.67 10.96
C LYS A 82 11.96 8.36 12.29
N GLY A 83 11.53 7.69 13.36
CA GLY A 83 11.57 8.29 14.68
C GLY A 83 11.30 7.28 15.81
N LYS A 84 11.59 7.69 17.05
CA LYS A 84 11.30 6.92 18.24
C LYS A 84 9.99 7.44 18.85
N VAL A 85 8.92 6.70 18.62
CA VAL A 85 7.58 7.00 19.14
C VAL A 85 6.92 5.74 19.67
N ASP A 86 6.03 5.87 20.62
CA ASP A 86 5.24 4.74 21.11
C ASP A 86 4.30 4.21 20.01
N THR A 87 3.94 2.95 20.13
CA THR A 87 3.16 2.25 19.11
C THR A 87 1.76 2.84 18.87
N GLN A 88 1.16 3.47 19.90
CA GLN A 88 -0.16 4.09 19.76
C GLN A 88 -0.06 5.41 19.00
N THR A 89 0.93 6.24 19.33
CA THR A 89 1.21 7.49 18.62
C THR A 89 1.59 7.19 17.16
N PHE A 90 2.42 6.16 16.94
CA PHE A 90 2.77 5.71 15.61
C PHE A 90 1.55 5.24 14.82
N GLY A 91 0.65 4.46 15.44
CA GLY A 91 -0.60 4.01 14.80
C GLY A 91 -1.51 5.17 14.39
N ARG A 92 -1.69 6.17 15.26
CA ARG A 92 -2.45 7.39 14.92
C ARG A 92 -1.82 8.16 13.76
N MET A 93 -0.49 8.26 13.73
CA MET A 93 0.24 8.90 12.64
C MET A 93 0.07 8.11 11.33
N CYS A 94 0.18 6.79 11.36
CA CYS A 94 -0.06 5.93 10.19
C CYS A 94 -1.46 6.16 9.59
N VAL A 95 -2.49 6.19 10.43
CA VAL A 95 -3.88 6.44 9.99
C VAL A 95 -4.04 7.84 9.42
N ALA A 96 -3.46 8.86 10.08
CA ALA A 96 -3.54 10.24 9.62
C ALA A 96 -2.88 10.43 8.25
N LEU A 97 -1.66 9.93 8.08
CA LEU A 97 -0.93 9.99 6.81
C LEU A 97 -1.63 9.17 5.72
N ALA A 98 -2.13 7.97 6.04
CA ALA A 98 -2.88 7.17 5.07
C ALA A 98 -4.17 7.87 4.61
N THR A 99 -4.85 8.56 5.51
CA THR A 99 -6.04 9.36 5.18
C THR A 99 -5.67 10.56 4.31
N GLU A 100 -4.61 11.29 4.65
CA GLU A 100 -4.11 12.42 3.89
C GLU A 100 -3.71 12.02 2.47
N TYR A 101 -3.02 10.88 2.31
CA TYR A 101 -2.63 10.35 1.00
C TYR A 101 -3.74 9.52 0.35
N ASN A 102 -4.88 10.14 0.14
CA ASN A 102 -6.02 9.62 -0.61
C ASN A 102 -6.58 8.29 -0.07
N ASN A 103 -6.68 8.13 1.25
CA ASN A 103 -7.06 6.89 1.90
C ASN A 103 -6.21 5.70 1.41
N ALA A 104 -4.90 5.87 1.43
CA ALA A 104 -3.90 4.92 0.97
C ALA A 104 -4.11 3.51 1.56
N LEU A 105 -3.67 2.48 0.85
CA LEU A 105 -3.59 1.14 1.43
C LEU A 105 -2.59 1.17 2.60
N LEU A 106 -3.10 0.97 3.82
CA LEU A 106 -2.28 0.97 5.03
C LEU A 106 -1.78 -0.44 5.34
N VAL A 107 -0.48 -0.60 5.31
CA VAL A 107 0.23 -1.86 5.58
C VAL A 107 1.08 -1.68 6.81
N ILE A 108 0.79 -2.41 7.86
CA ILE A 108 1.53 -2.37 9.12
C ILE A 108 2.09 -3.78 9.36
N ASP A 109 3.40 -3.89 9.63
CA ASP A 109 3.94 -5.16 10.13
C ASP A 109 3.31 -5.47 11.48
N ASN A 110 2.58 -6.59 11.54
CA ASN A 110 1.86 -7.01 12.74
C ASN A 110 2.69 -7.90 13.68
N LYS A 111 3.97 -8.09 13.37
CA LYS A 111 4.83 -8.96 14.17
C LYS A 111 5.07 -8.34 15.56
N ASN A 112 4.98 -9.17 16.60
CA ASN A 112 5.27 -8.78 17.98
C ASN A 112 4.54 -7.49 18.41
N ILE A 113 5.33 -6.41 18.52
CA ILE A 113 4.88 -5.09 19.00
C ILE A 113 3.94 -4.40 17.99
N GLY A 114 4.04 -4.74 16.71
CA GLY A 114 3.23 -4.15 15.65
C GLY A 114 1.72 -4.34 15.83
N TRP A 115 1.29 -5.35 16.60
CA TRP A 115 -0.11 -5.55 16.95
C TRP A 115 -0.76 -4.35 17.63
N SER A 116 -0.02 -3.66 18.49
CA SER A 116 -0.52 -2.44 19.16
C SER A 116 -0.81 -1.34 18.14
N THR A 117 0.06 -1.18 17.15
CA THR A 117 -0.12 -0.22 16.06
C THR A 117 -1.30 -0.60 15.15
N VAL A 118 -1.44 -1.89 14.81
CA VAL A 118 -2.58 -2.41 14.05
C VAL A 118 -3.90 -2.19 14.77
N GLN A 119 -3.92 -2.40 16.10
CA GLN A 119 -5.12 -2.20 16.91
C GLN A 119 -5.62 -0.75 16.84
N VAL A 120 -4.72 0.21 16.86
CA VAL A 120 -5.08 1.63 16.70
C VAL A 120 -5.75 1.89 15.34
N ALA A 121 -5.27 1.29 14.27
CA ALA A 121 -5.89 1.43 12.95
C ALA A 121 -7.30 0.82 12.91
N LEU A 122 -7.50 -0.34 13.56
CA LEU A 122 -8.80 -0.98 13.69
C LEU A 122 -9.77 -0.14 14.52
N ASP A 123 -9.33 0.35 15.68
CA ASP A 123 -10.15 1.17 16.59
C ASP A 123 -10.54 2.51 15.96
N SER A 124 -9.67 3.04 15.10
CA SER A 124 -9.94 4.24 14.30
C SER A 124 -10.94 3.99 13.16
N GLY A 125 -11.33 2.74 12.91
CA GLY A 125 -12.23 2.37 11.83
C GLY A 125 -11.63 2.57 10.43
N TYR A 126 -10.29 2.54 10.30
CA TYR A 126 -9.63 2.71 9.02
C TYR A 126 -9.97 1.57 8.07
N LYS A 127 -10.60 1.88 6.94
CA LYS A 127 -11.21 0.86 6.07
C LYS A 127 -10.21 0.19 5.13
N ASN A 128 -9.20 0.93 4.65
CA ASN A 128 -8.25 0.44 3.66
C ASN A 128 -6.99 -0.14 4.32
N LEU A 129 -7.19 -0.95 5.36
CA LEU A 129 -6.12 -1.70 6.04
C LEU A 129 -5.85 -3.01 5.30
N TYR A 130 -4.58 -3.34 5.15
CA TYR A 130 -4.13 -4.60 4.57
C TYR A 130 -4.36 -5.77 5.53
N TYR A 131 -4.69 -6.95 4.99
CA TYR A 131 -4.90 -8.19 5.73
C TYR A 131 -4.08 -9.34 5.14
N SER A 132 -3.37 -10.08 5.99
CA SER A 132 -2.65 -11.31 5.65
C SER A 132 -3.49 -12.54 5.91
N TYR A 133 -3.21 -13.65 5.22
CA TYR A 133 -3.81 -14.96 5.53
C TYR A 133 -3.07 -15.67 6.67
N LYS A 134 -3.83 -16.35 7.56
CA LYS A 134 -3.28 -17.04 8.73
C LYS A 134 -2.33 -18.21 8.40
N ASN A 135 -2.57 -18.93 7.29
CA ASN A 135 -1.94 -20.21 7.00
C ASN A 135 -1.28 -20.30 5.63
N ASP A 136 -1.08 -19.19 4.94
CA ASP A 136 -0.49 -19.23 3.61
C ASP A 136 1.03 -19.01 3.70
N PRO A 137 1.86 -20.05 3.50
CA PRO A 137 3.32 -19.91 3.51
C PRO A 137 3.84 -19.13 2.28
N TYR A 138 3.04 -19.09 1.25
CA TYR A 138 3.22 -18.26 0.06
C TYR A 138 2.00 -17.35 0.00
N MET A 139 2.21 -16.06 0.08
CA MET A 139 1.16 -15.13 -0.34
C MET A 139 1.01 -15.32 -1.83
N ASP A 140 0.18 -16.27 -2.14
CA ASP A 140 0.00 -16.79 -3.46
C ASP A 140 -0.57 -15.69 -4.35
N GLU A 141 -0.01 -15.56 -5.54
CA GLU A 141 -0.59 -14.82 -6.64
C GLU A 141 -2.07 -15.16 -6.85
N ASN A 142 -2.50 -16.35 -6.43
CA ASN A 142 -3.87 -16.86 -6.49
C ASN A 142 -4.85 -16.29 -5.47
N ILE A 143 -4.39 -15.64 -4.40
CA ILE A 143 -5.27 -14.98 -3.42
C ILE A 143 -6.13 -13.91 -4.10
N HIS A 144 -5.58 -13.24 -5.11
CA HIS A 144 -6.22 -12.14 -5.83
C HIS A 144 -7.18 -12.61 -6.92
N ILE A 145 -7.08 -13.87 -7.33
CA ILE A 145 -7.96 -14.51 -8.32
C ILE A 145 -9.26 -14.98 -7.67
N ARG A 146 -9.31 -15.11 -6.34
CA ARG A 146 -10.55 -15.43 -5.64
C ARG A 146 -11.52 -14.25 -5.69
N LYS A 147 -12.46 -14.41 -6.54
CA LYS A 147 -13.42 -13.53 -7.20
C LYS A 147 -14.22 -12.52 -6.37
N ASN A 148 -14.07 -12.38 -5.05
CA ASN A 148 -14.89 -11.49 -4.26
C ASN A 148 -14.11 -11.02 -3.02
N TYR A 149 -13.30 -9.97 -3.17
CA TYR A 149 -12.60 -9.36 -2.04
C TYR A 149 -13.58 -8.88 -0.94
N ASP A 150 -14.76 -8.44 -1.32
CA ASP A 150 -15.82 -8.04 -0.39
C ASP A 150 -16.53 -9.22 0.31
N MET A 151 -16.33 -10.45 -0.19
CA MET A 151 -16.92 -11.68 0.34
C MET A 151 -15.87 -12.65 0.91
N VAL A 152 -14.61 -12.24 0.99
CA VAL A 152 -13.59 -13.08 1.60
C VAL A 152 -13.90 -13.20 3.08
N ASN A 153 -14.09 -14.45 3.51
CA ASN A 153 -14.33 -14.77 4.91
C ASN A 153 -13.16 -14.29 5.76
N LYS A 154 -13.30 -13.13 6.41
CA LYS A 154 -12.27 -12.49 7.25
C LYS A 154 -11.84 -13.37 8.43
N GLU A 155 -12.55 -14.45 8.72
CA GLU A 155 -12.22 -15.41 9.79
C GLU A 155 -10.81 -16.04 9.63
N ASN A 156 -10.32 -16.16 8.40
CA ASN A 156 -8.99 -16.68 8.09
C ASN A 156 -7.94 -15.60 7.80
N MET A 157 -8.29 -14.33 8.00
CA MET A 157 -7.39 -13.21 7.74
C MET A 157 -6.93 -12.56 9.04
N VAL A 158 -5.74 -11.97 9.00
CA VAL A 158 -5.11 -11.26 10.11
C VAL A 158 -4.83 -9.84 9.64
N PRO A 159 -5.30 -8.80 10.34
CA PRO A 159 -5.01 -7.42 9.96
C PRO A 159 -3.51 -7.14 10.05
N GLY A 160 -3.03 -6.36 9.08
CA GLY A 160 -1.61 -6.08 8.89
C GLY A 160 -0.88 -7.12 8.06
N LEU A 161 0.39 -6.89 7.84
CA LEU A 161 1.29 -7.79 7.12
C LEU A 161 2.08 -8.63 8.14
N THR A 162 2.05 -9.95 7.98
CA THR A 162 2.79 -10.85 8.88
C THR A 162 4.17 -11.15 8.32
N THR A 163 5.19 -10.51 8.88
CA THR A 163 6.59 -10.78 8.55
C THR A 163 7.10 -12.01 9.32
N THR A 164 7.46 -13.04 8.59
CA THR A 164 7.99 -14.31 9.12
C THR A 164 9.38 -14.60 8.57
N THR A 165 10.05 -15.63 9.11
CA THR A 165 11.31 -16.12 8.55
C THR A 165 11.16 -16.65 7.10
N ARG A 166 9.94 -16.98 6.67
CA ARG A 166 9.65 -17.44 5.31
C ARG A 166 9.30 -16.28 4.37
N THR A 167 8.57 -15.27 4.84
CA THR A 167 8.13 -14.15 4.01
C THR A 167 9.19 -13.06 3.87
N ARG A 168 10.03 -12.83 4.90
CA ARG A 168 11.12 -11.84 4.84
C ARG A 168 12.06 -12.04 3.64
N PRO A 169 12.56 -13.26 3.32
CA PRO A 169 13.39 -13.46 2.13
C PRO A 169 12.69 -13.09 0.82
N VAL A 170 11.36 -13.26 0.74
CA VAL A 170 10.60 -12.87 -0.46
C VAL A 170 10.58 -11.35 -0.61
N TYR A 171 10.41 -10.59 0.48
CA TYR A 171 10.47 -9.12 0.45
C TYR A 171 11.84 -8.63 -0.01
N ILE A 172 12.91 -9.27 0.51
CA ILE A 172 14.30 -8.94 0.13
C ILE A 172 14.57 -9.25 -1.34
N SER A 173 14.10 -10.39 -1.83
CA SER A 173 14.23 -10.75 -3.26
C SER A 173 13.50 -9.74 -4.17
N LYS A 174 12.32 -9.26 -3.75
CA LYS A 174 11.60 -8.20 -4.47
C LYS A 174 12.37 -6.88 -4.43
N LEU A 175 12.90 -6.50 -3.26
CA LEU A 175 13.75 -5.32 -3.11
C LEU A 175 14.92 -5.37 -4.09
N GLU A 176 15.69 -6.46 -4.08
CA GLU A 176 16.84 -6.65 -4.96
C GLU A 176 16.44 -6.57 -6.44
N MET A 177 15.36 -7.25 -6.84
CA MET A 177 14.86 -7.26 -8.21
C MET A 177 14.52 -5.83 -8.69
N TYR A 178 13.70 -5.09 -7.93
CA TYR A 178 13.27 -3.75 -8.33
C TYR A 178 14.42 -2.75 -8.37
N PHE A 179 15.35 -2.84 -7.41
CA PHE A 179 16.54 -1.96 -7.39
C PHE A 179 17.50 -2.27 -8.54
N ARG A 180 17.69 -3.54 -8.89
CA ARG A 180 18.47 -3.96 -10.06
C ARG A 180 17.91 -3.39 -11.36
N GLU A 181 16.61 -3.34 -11.48
CA GLU A 181 15.91 -2.75 -12.63
C GLU A 181 15.88 -1.21 -12.58
N LYS A 182 16.35 -0.60 -11.50
CA LYS A 182 16.30 0.85 -11.26
C LYS A 182 14.87 1.42 -11.39
N SER A 183 13.87 0.60 -11.05
CA SER A 183 12.46 0.96 -11.18
C SER A 183 11.96 1.92 -10.09
N PRO A 184 12.37 1.81 -8.80
CA PRO A 184 11.95 2.74 -7.76
C PRO A 184 12.55 4.14 -7.94
N VAL A 185 11.79 5.16 -7.57
CA VAL A 185 12.29 6.53 -7.45
C VAL A 185 12.46 6.84 -5.96
N ILE A 186 13.71 6.90 -5.52
CA ILE A 186 14.08 7.11 -4.11
C ILE A 186 14.62 8.52 -3.94
N HIS A 187 14.06 9.24 -2.98
CA HIS A 187 14.48 10.59 -2.62
C HIS A 187 15.27 10.63 -1.30
N SER A 188 15.01 9.67 -0.40
CA SER A 188 15.54 9.71 0.96
C SER A 188 17.01 9.32 1.07
N LYS A 189 17.81 10.23 1.60
CA LYS A 189 19.18 9.94 2.04
C LYS A 189 19.20 8.96 3.22
N ARG A 190 18.16 8.96 4.10
CA ARG A 190 18.09 8.06 5.25
C ARG A 190 17.88 6.62 4.79
N LEU A 191 16.94 6.39 3.89
CA LEU A 191 16.73 5.06 3.28
C LEU A 191 17.98 4.59 2.54
N LEU A 192 18.63 5.46 1.75
CA LEU A 192 19.84 5.10 1.04
C LEU A 192 20.98 4.72 1.99
N ASN A 193 21.15 5.44 3.11
CA ASN A 193 22.14 5.11 4.12
C ASN A 193 21.89 3.74 4.75
N GLU A 194 20.63 3.37 5.01
CA GLU A 194 20.30 2.02 5.49
C GLU A 194 20.60 0.96 4.43
N LEU A 195 20.33 1.21 3.14
CA LEU A 195 20.66 0.29 2.04
C LEU A 195 22.15 0.02 1.92
N TYR A 196 23.03 1.01 2.17
CA TYR A 196 24.47 0.82 2.15
C TYR A 196 24.99 -0.13 3.23
N ILE A 197 24.31 -0.20 4.36
CA ILE A 197 24.67 -1.07 5.50
C ILE A 197 23.81 -2.31 5.60
N PHE A 198 22.90 -2.53 4.65
CA PHE A 198 22.02 -3.69 4.58
C PHE A 198 22.74 -4.81 3.82
N MET A 199 23.14 -5.86 4.56
CA MET A 199 24.10 -6.85 4.10
C MET A 199 23.61 -8.28 4.33
N TRP A 200 24.15 -9.19 3.54
CA TRP A 200 24.04 -10.62 3.79
C TRP A 200 24.99 -11.02 4.91
N THR A 201 24.45 -11.46 6.04
CA THR A 201 25.19 -11.98 7.20
C THR A 201 24.61 -13.33 7.58
N ASP A 202 25.41 -14.39 7.55
CA ASP A 202 24.97 -15.76 7.87
C ASP A 202 23.73 -16.21 7.11
N GLY A 203 23.63 -15.84 5.84
CA GLY A 203 22.49 -16.17 4.96
C GLY A 203 21.21 -15.36 5.24
N LYS A 204 21.29 -14.30 6.06
CA LYS A 204 20.19 -13.39 6.34
C LYS A 204 20.54 -11.99 5.89
N ALA A 205 19.59 -11.31 5.22
CA ALA A 205 19.70 -9.91 4.92
C ALA A 205 19.27 -9.09 6.16
N GLN A 206 20.18 -8.27 6.67
CA GLN A 206 19.97 -7.44 7.85
C GLN A 206 20.93 -6.25 7.88
N ALA A 207 20.59 -5.23 8.65
CA ALA A 207 21.51 -4.12 8.89
C ALA A 207 22.78 -4.60 9.61
N GLN A 208 23.90 -3.94 9.37
CA GLN A 208 25.12 -4.15 10.11
C GLN A 208 24.88 -3.92 11.61
N ARG A 209 25.60 -4.66 12.45
CA ARG A 209 25.44 -4.58 13.91
C ARG A 209 25.57 -3.14 14.44
N GLY A 210 24.57 -2.69 15.19
CA GLY A 210 24.49 -1.33 15.73
C GLY A 210 23.76 -0.34 14.82
N TYR A 211 23.19 -0.82 13.74
CA TYR A 211 22.37 -0.03 12.81
C TYR A 211 20.99 -0.65 12.66
N SER A 212 20.04 0.12 12.09
CA SER A 212 18.67 -0.32 11.86
C SER A 212 18.39 -0.50 10.36
N ASP A 213 17.41 -1.35 10.03
CA ASP A 213 16.91 -1.59 8.67
C ASP A 213 15.40 -1.27 8.52
N ASP A 214 14.86 -0.43 9.41
CA ASP A 214 13.42 -0.16 9.51
C ASP A 214 12.85 0.49 8.25
N LEU A 215 13.58 1.44 7.66
CA LEU A 215 13.18 2.07 6.40
C LEU A 215 13.32 1.12 5.21
N VAL A 216 14.37 0.30 5.20
CA VAL A 216 14.57 -0.72 4.16
C VAL A 216 13.46 -1.76 4.23
N MET A 217 13.11 -2.22 5.43
CA MET A 217 12.06 -3.22 5.60
C MET A 217 10.68 -2.69 5.24
N SER A 218 10.33 -1.48 5.68
CA SER A 218 9.08 -0.85 5.27
C SER A 218 8.99 -0.68 3.75
N TRP A 219 10.08 -0.26 3.09
CA TRP A 219 10.11 -0.16 1.63
C TRP A 219 10.00 -1.52 0.94
N ALA A 220 10.72 -2.55 1.41
CA ALA A 220 10.68 -3.91 0.88
C ALA A 220 9.27 -4.53 0.97
N MET A 221 8.56 -4.30 2.08
CA MET A 221 7.15 -4.68 2.22
C MET A 221 6.28 -4.02 1.15
N GLY A 222 6.55 -2.74 0.84
CA GLY A 222 5.83 -2.01 -0.20
C GLY A 222 6.01 -2.59 -1.58
N LEU A 223 7.24 -2.88 -1.97
CA LEU A 223 7.54 -3.49 -3.26
C LEU A 223 6.87 -4.86 -3.42
N TYR A 224 6.81 -5.63 -2.32
CA TYR A 224 6.12 -6.90 -2.31
C TYR A 224 4.60 -6.76 -2.49
N ILE A 225 3.98 -5.78 -1.82
CA ILE A 225 2.52 -5.57 -1.85
C ILE A 225 2.06 -4.81 -3.09
N ARG A 226 2.95 -4.05 -3.72
CA ARG A 226 2.62 -3.24 -4.88
C ARG A 226 1.86 -4.00 -5.97
N ASP A 227 2.34 -5.18 -6.32
CA ASP A 227 1.69 -6.00 -7.34
C ASP A 227 0.27 -6.39 -6.94
N THR A 228 0.06 -6.61 -5.64
CA THR A 228 -1.25 -6.84 -5.04
C THR A 228 -2.14 -5.61 -5.15
N ALA A 229 -1.63 -4.43 -4.76
CA ALA A 229 -2.38 -3.19 -4.81
C ALA A 229 -2.82 -2.82 -6.23
N LEU A 230 -1.94 -3.00 -7.21
CA LEU A 230 -2.28 -2.79 -8.63
C LEU A 230 -3.35 -3.75 -9.13
N ARG A 231 -3.29 -5.01 -8.75
CA ARG A 231 -4.31 -6.01 -9.12
C ARG A 231 -5.67 -5.67 -8.48
N MET A 232 -5.69 -5.25 -7.22
CA MET A 232 -6.93 -4.81 -6.55
C MET A 232 -7.57 -3.62 -7.29
N ARG A 233 -6.76 -2.66 -7.69
CA ARG A 233 -7.23 -1.52 -8.51
C ARG A 233 -7.85 -1.98 -9.82
N GLN A 234 -7.18 -2.89 -10.56
CA GLN A 234 -7.69 -3.43 -11.81
C GLN A 234 -9.03 -4.15 -11.62
N VAL A 235 -9.13 -4.99 -10.58
CA VAL A 235 -10.37 -5.69 -10.24
C VAL A 235 -11.49 -4.69 -9.89
N GLY A 236 -11.17 -3.66 -9.09
CA GLY A 236 -12.11 -2.59 -8.76
C GLY A 236 -12.64 -1.86 -10.00
N ILE A 237 -11.75 -1.51 -10.93
CA ILE A 237 -12.12 -0.89 -12.22
C ILE A 237 -12.99 -1.82 -13.05
N GLU A 238 -12.69 -3.12 -13.11
CA GLU A 238 -13.50 -4.09 -13.84
C GLU A 238 -14.89 -4.27 -13.22
N ILE A 239 -14.99 -4.33 -11.88
CA ILE A 239 -16.27 -4.40 -11.18
C ILE A 239 -17.08 -3.14 -11.49
N MET A 240 -16.48 -1.97 -11.39
CA MET A 240 -17.15 -0.70 -11.70
C MET A 240 -17.63 -0.65 -13.15
N LYS A 241 -16.81 -1.05 -14.12
CA LYS A 241 -17.21 -1.17 -15.53
C LYS A 241 -18.38 -2.13 -15.73
N ARG A 242 -18.34 -3.31 -15.08
CA ARG A 242 -19.43 -4.31 -15.16
C ARG A 242 -20.72 -3.78 -14.54
N THR A 243 -20.62 -3.10 -13.38
CA THR A 243 -21.78 -2.50 -12.71
C THR A 243 -22.41 -1.43 -13.60
N LEU A 244 -21.62 -0.51 -14.14
CA LEU A 244 -22.11 0.53 -15.05
C LEU A 244 -22.73 -0.08 -16.33
N THR A 245 -22.11 -1.12 -16.89
CA THR A 245 -22.65 -1.82 -18.08
C THR A 245 -23.96 -2.53 -17.75
N ASN A 246 -24.10 -3.11 -16.55
CA ASN A 246 -25.34 -3.78 -16.11
C ASN A 246 -26.45 -2.77 -15.82
N VAL A 247 -26.13 -1.62 -15.19
CA VAL A 247 -27.07 -0.51 -15.03
C VAL A 247 -27.56 -0.03 -16.38
N HIS A 248 -26.67 0.18 -17.34
CA HIS A 248 -27.02 0.60 -18.69
C HIS A 248 -27.91 -0.43 -19.41
N LYS A 249 -27.57 -1.73 -19.28
CA LYS A 249 -28.40 -2.82 -19.83
C LYS A 249 -29.76 -2.94 -19.12
N SER A 250 -29.83 -2.66 -17.81
CA SER A 250 -31.11 -2.71 -17.08
C SER A 250 -32.01 -1.54 -17.46
N VAL A 251 -31.45 -0.36 -17.66
CA VAL A 251 -32.23 0.81 -18.16
C VAL A 251 -32.81 0.54 -19.55
N TYR A 252 -32.06 -0.16 -20.43
CA TYR A 252 -32.61 -0.55 -21.73
C TYR A 252 -33.53 -1.79 -21.69
N LYS A 253 -33.46 -2.63 -20.65
CA LYS A 253 -34.33 -3.81 -20.49
C LYS A 253 -35.65 -3.52 -19.76
N VAL A 254 -35.82 -2.39 -19.16
CA VAL A 254 -37.08 -1.91 -18.63
C VAL A 254 -37.88 -1.18 -19.75
N GLN A 255 -37.94 -1.78 -20.91
CA GLN A 255 -39.19 -1.68 -21.67
C GLN A 255 -40.09 -2.79 -21.11
N PRO A 256 -41.19 -2.46 -20.43
CA PRO A 256 -42.12 -3.49 -20.02
C PRO A 256 -42.55 -4.23 -21.28
N LYS A 257 -42.44 -5.57 -21.26
CA LYS A 257 -43.23 -6.40 -22.20
C LYS A 257 -44.65 -5.99 -22.02
N GLY A 258 -45.22 -5.22 -22.94
CA GLY A 258 -46.53 -4.61 -22.79
C GLY A 258 -46.54 -3.09 -22.82
N SER A 259 -45.41 -2.44 -23.22
CA SER A 259 -45.37 -0.99 -23.38
C SER A 259 -46.39 -0.43 -24.36
N GLU A 260 -46.93 -1.27 -25.25
CA GLU A 260 -48.10 -0.89 -26.05
C GLU A 260 -49.33 -0.66 -25.21
N GLN A 261 -49.53 -1.39 -24.08
CA GLN A 261 -50.65 -1.17 -23.18
C GLN A 261 -50.53 0.12 -22.34
N TRP A 262 -49.33 0.60 -22.09
CA TRP A 262 -49.06 1.84 -21.35
C TRP A 262 -49.14 3.09 -22.23
N GLN A 263 -49.10 2.90 -23.54
CA GLN A 263 -49.19 4.00 -24.50
C GLN A 263 -50.65 4.25 -24.98
N MET A 264 -51.56 3.39 -24.58
CA MET A 264 -52.94 3.49 -24.95
C MET A 264 -53.83 3.51 -23.72
N GLY A 265 -54.48 4.61 -23.49
CA GLY A 265 -55.56 4.74 -22.51
C GLY A 265 -56.92 4.64 -23.22
N ILE A 266 -57.94 4.16 -22.51
CA ILE A 266 -59.31 4.20 -23.02
C ILE A 266 -59.87 5.59 -22.67
N GLY A 267 -60.15 6.41 -23.67
CA GLY A 267 -60.79 7.69 -23.49
C GLY A 267 -62.22 7.52 -22.99
N LYS A 268 -62.81 8.60 -22.51
CA LYS A 268 -64.18 8.60 -21.91
C LYS A 268 -65.28 8.04 -22.86
N ASN A 269 -65.02 7.96 -24.13
CA ASN A 269 -65.95 7.44 -25.15
C ASN A 269 -65.59 6.04 -25.67
N GLY A 270 -64.66 5.32 -25.00
CA GLY A 270 -64.23 3.99 -25.40
C GLY A 270 -63.18 3.98 -26.52
N GLU A 271 -62.64 5.12 -26.92
CA GLU A 271 -61.59 5.24 -27.88
C GLU A 271 -60.21 5.04 -27.24
N ILE A 272 -59.27 4.42 -27.98
CA ILE A 272 -57.93 4.17 -27.52
C ILE A 272 -57.08 5.40 -27.78
N GLU A 273 -56.69 6.09 -26.72
CA GLU A 273 -55.79 7.27 -26.79
C GLU A 273 -54.35 6.91 -26.47
N SER A 274 -53.43 7.49 -27.26
CA SER A 274 -51.99 7.34 -26.99
C SER A 274 -51.57 8.26 -25.83
N LEU A 275 -51.01 7.66 -24.77
CA LEU A 275 -50.47 8.37 -23.61
C LEU A 275 -49.02 8.88 -23.84
N ARG A 276 -48.55 9.04 -25.09
CA ARG A 276 -47.20 9.51 -25.45
C ARG A 276 -46.84 10.90 -24.88
N TRP A 277 -47.83 11.68 -24.54
CA TRP A 277 -47.62 13.01 -23.95
C TRP A 277 -47.26 12.99 -22.45
N LEU A 278 -47.29 11.81 -21.80
CA LEU A 278 -47.04 11.61 -20.36
C LEU A 278 -45.57 11.17 -20.12
N LEU A 279 -44.79 10.89 -21.17
CA LEU A 279 -43.38 10.58 -21.17
C LEU A 279 -42.62 11.73 -21.83
#